data_8ce8939e9a941fa94662205b8535eeed
#
_entry.id   8ce8939e9a941fa94662205b8535eeed
#
_cell.length_a   1.000
_cell.length_b   1.000
_cell.length_c   1.000
_cell.angle_alpha   90.00
_cell.angle_beta   90.00
_cell.angle_gamma   90.00
#
_symmetry.space_group_name_H-M   'P 1'
#
loop_
_entity.id
_entity.type
_entity.pdbx_description
1 polymer ?
#
loop_
_entity_poly.entity_id
_entity_poly.type
_entity_poly.pdbx_seq_one_letter_code
_entity_poly.pdbx_strand_id
1 'polypeptide(L)' 'ITLLYLTTLGDIKQQSFEIVSGDSCESWYNSNVKVHERKQRKMFSNHVYHEYKGKQVIGYICGDDPPQ' A
#
# COMPACT_ATOMS: atom_id res chain seq x y z
N ILE A 1 4.40 -8.50 5.76
CA ILE A 1 4.23 -7.16 5.20
C ILE A 1 3.19 -6.39 6.01
N THR A 2 3.46 -5.14 6.25
CA THR A 2 2.57 -4.26 6.97
C THR A 2 2.19 -3.11 6.05
N LEU A 3 0.88 -2.97 5.80
CA LEU A 3 0.38 -1.88 4.98
C LEU A 3 0.07 -0.67 5.85
N LEU A 4 0.38 0.51 5.33
CA LEU A 4 0.07 1.76 6.00
C LEU A 4 -1.09 2.42 5.27
N TYR A 5 -2.16 2.70 5.98
CA TYR A 5 -3.37 3.27 5.40
C TYR A 5 -3.57 4.69 5.88
N LEU A 6 -4.12 5.51 5.00
CA LEU A 6 -4.56 6.84 5.37
C LEU A 6 -6.07 6.83 5.53
N THR A 7 -6.55 7.20 6.71
CA THR A 7 -7.99 7.25 6.96
C THR A 7 -8.57 8.55 6.45
N THR A 8 -9.91 8.60 6.38
CA THR A 8 -10.58 9.82 5.96
C THR A 8 -10.39 10.97 6.94
N LEU A 9 -10.03 10.65 8.17
CA LEU A 9 -9.78 11.67 9.18
C LEU A 9 -8.32 12.14 9.19
N GLY A 10 -7.49 11.57 8.32
CA GLY A 10 -6.10 11.96 8.26
C GLY A 10 -5.19 11.15 9.14
N ASP A 11 -5.69 10.12 9.77
CA ASP A 11 -4.88 9.26 10.62
C ASP A 11 -4.21 8.17 9.80
N ILE A 12 -3.11 7.67 10.32
CA ILE A 12 -2.39 6.56 9.69
C ILE A 12 -2.63 5.31 10.52
N LYS A 13 -3.07 4.26 9.84
CA LYS A 13 -3.30 2.96 10.47
C LYS A 13 -2.45 1.91 9.81
N GLN A 14 -2.14 0.87 10.54
CA GLN A 14 -1.30 -0.21 10.07
C GLN A 14 -2.07 -1.52 10.13
N GLN A 15 -1.79 -2.37 9.16
CA GLN A 15 -2.35 -3.72 9.16
C GLN A 15 -1.30 -4.68 8.63
N SER A 16 -1.02 -5.72 9.40
CA SER A 16 0.00 -6.69 9.04
C SER A 16 -0.63 -7.90 8.39
N PHE A 17 0.06 -8.46 7.42
CA PHE A 17 -0.38 -9.66 6.72
C PHE A 17 0.77 -10.64 6.65
N GLU A 18 0.42 -11.91 6.61
CA GLU A 18 1.41 -12.95 6.42
C GLU A 18 1.64 -13.15 4.94
N ILE A 19 2.89 -13.38 4.57
CA ILE A 19 3.24 -13.67 3.20
C ILE A 19 3.52 -15.16 3.10
N VAL A 20 2.93 -15.77 2.08
CA VAL A 20 3.13 -17.18 1.83
C VAL A 20 4.59 -17.42 1.48
N SER A 21 5.11 -18.53 1.94
CA SER A 21 6.50 -18.88 1.70
C SER A 21 6.81 -18.85 0.22
N GLY A 22 7.88 -18.18 -0.13
CA GLY A 22 8.28 -18.05 -1.52
C GLY A 22 7.89 -16.74 -2.17
N ASP A 23 6.99 -15.98 -1.57
CA ASP A 23 6.61 -14.68 -2.09
C ASP A 23 7.44 -13.59 -1.44
N SER A 24 7.68 -12.54 -2.23
CA SER A 24 8.33 -11.35 -1.68
C SER A 24 7.27 -10.34 -1.31
N CYS A 25 7.66 -9.35 -0.51
CA CYS A 25 6.77 -8.26 -0.15
C CYS A 25 6.29 -7.52 -1.40
N GLU A 26 7.19 -7.30 -2.33
CA GLU A 26 6.85 -6.59 -3.55
C GLU A 26 5.83 -7.38 -4.37
N SER A 27 6.02 -8.68 -4.47
CA SER A 27 5.10 -9.53 -5.21
C SER A 27 3.72 -9.51 -4.56
N TRP A 28 3.68 -9.65 -3.24
CA TRP A 28 2.43 -9.61 -2.52
C TRP A 28 1.72 -8.28 -2.71
N TYR A 29 2.48 -7.20 -2.62
CA TYR A 29 1.92 -5.85 -2.75
C TYR A 29 1.33 -5.64 -4.14
N ASN A 30 2.07 -6.04 -5.15
CA ASN A 30 1.61 -5.85 -6.53
C ASN A 30 0.40 -6.71 -6.85
N SER A 31 0.26 -7.85 -6.18
CA SER A 31 -0.86 -8.75 -6.45
C SER A 31 -2.14 -8.35 -5.71
N ASN A 32 -2.00 -7.68 -4.58
CA ASN A 32 -3.14 -7.40 -3.72
C ASN A 32 -3.54 -5.93 -3.69
N VAL A 33 -2.62 -5.03 -3.89
CA VAL A 33 -2.88 -3.60 -3.82
C VAL A 33 -3.07 -3.07 -5.23
N LYS A 34 -4.17 -2.35 -5.44
CA LYS A 34 -4.48 -1.80 -6.75
C LYS A 34 -3.88 -0.41 -6.86
N VAL A 35 -3.41 -0.10 -8.06
CA VAL A 35 -2.86 1.21 -8.36
C VAL A 35 -3.86 1.96 -9.22
N HIS A 36 -4.24 3.14 -8.78
CA HIS A 36 -5.15 4.01 -9.52
C HIS A 36 -4.41 5.24 -9.97
N GLU A 37 -4.62 5.61 -11.21
CA GLU A 37 -4.00 6.78 -11.76
C GLU A 37 -5.09 7.80 -12.06
N ARG A 38 -4.91 8.99 -11.52
CA ARG A 38 -5.88 10.04 -11.71
C ARG A 38 -5.21 11.17 -12.48
N LYS A 39 -5.75 11.49 -13.64
CA LYS A 39 -5.24 12.61 -14.44
C LYS A 39 -5.96 13.87 -14.05
N GLN A 40 -5.21 14.90 -13.76
CA GLN A 40 -5.78 16.20 -13.45
C GLN A 40 -5.58 17.14 -14.62
N ARG A 41 -6.67 17.77 -15.04
CA ARG A 41 -6.62 18.62 -16.22
C ARG A 41 -5.76 19.85 -16.05
N LYS A 42 -5.69 20.37 -14.84
CA LYS A 42 -5.00 21.64 -14.60
C LYS A 42 -3.54 21.46 -14.21
N MET A 43 -3.10 20.26 -14.08
CA MET A 43 -1.73 19.99 -13.71
C MET A 43 -1.15 18.98 -14.67
N PHE A 44 0.12 19.14 -14.94
CA PHE A 44 0.82 18.24 -15.84
C PHE A 44 1.28 16.96 -15.18
N SER A 45 0.96 16.77 -13.91
CA SER A 45 1.38 15.59 -13.19
C SER A 45 0.20 14.67 -12.99
N ASN A 46 0.45 13.37 -13.12
CA ASN A 46 -0.51 12.36 -12.80
C ASN A 46 -0.49 12.10 -11.31
N HIS A 47 -1.67 11.93 -10.75
CA HIS A 47 -1.78 11.58 -9.34
C HIS A 47 -2.03 10.09 -9.22
N VAL A 48 -1.11 9.40 -8.61
CA VAL A 48 -1.19 7.95 -8.46
C VAL A 48 -1.43 7.64 -6.99
N TYR A 49 -2.42 6.79 -6.73
CA TYR A 49 -2.66 6.34 -5.36
C TYR A 49 -2.93 4.84 -5.37
N HIS A 50 -2.65 4.23 -4.22
CA HIS A 50 -2.79 2.79 -4.06
C HIS A 50 -3.98 2.51 -3.17
N GLU A 51 -4.66 1.42 -3.47
CA GLU A 51 -5.87 1.04 -2.75
C GLU A 51 -5.84 -0.43 -2.38
N TYR A 52 -6.28 -0.74 -1.17
CA TYR A 52 -6.46 -2.10 -0.72
C TYR A 52 -7.81 -2.20 -0.03
N LYS A 53 -8.74 -2.91 -0.65
CA LYS A 53 -10.09 -3.15 -0.13
C LYS A 53 -10.77 -1.84 0.29
N GLY A 54 -10.69 -0.84 -0.58
CA GLY A 54 -11.35 0.43 -0.35
C GLY A 54 -10.60 1.39 0.56
N LYS A 55 -9.40 1.03 1.00
CA LYS A 55 -8.58 1.89 1.84
C LYS A 55 -7.39 2.40 1.07
N GLN A 56 -7.06 3.66 1.29
CA GLN A 56 -5.90 4.24 0.62
C GLN A 56 -4.62 3.80 1.31
N VAL A 57 -3.74 3.18 0.55
CA VAL A 57 -2.45 2.72 1.06
C VAL A 57 -1.41 3.76 0.74
N ILE A 58 -0.69 4.23 1.75
CA ILE A 58 0.35 5.24 1.56
C ILE A 58 1.74 4.63 1.53
N GLY A 59 1.85 3.35 1.88
CA GLY A 59 3.12 2.67 1.83
C GLY A 59 3.04 1.32 2.49
N TYR A 60 4.17 0.62 2.53
CA TYR A 60 4.22 -0.65 3.22
C TYR A 60 5.61 -0.85 3.80
N ILE A 61 5.67 -1.68 4.83
CA ILE A 61 6.91 -2.03 5.47
C ILE A 61 7.10 -3.54 5.32
N CYS A 62 8.24 -3.93 4.81
CA CYS A 62 8.57 -5.34 4.69
C CYS A 62 9.47 -5.72 5.85
N GLY A 63 8.87 -5.76 7.01
CA GLY A 63 9.61 -6.05 8.22
C GLY A 63 9.19 -7.36 8.82
N ASP A 64 9.10 -8.36 7.99
CA ASP A 64 8.67 -9.66 8.44
C ASP A 64 9.75 -10.37 9.25
N ASP A 65 10.97 -9.97 9.08
CA ASP A 65 12.02 -10.59 9.83
C ASP A 65 12.09 -10.03 11.20
N PRO A 66 12.11 -10.88 12.20
CA PRO A 66 12.32 -10.37 13.52
C PRO A 66 13.69 -9.73 13.58
N PRO A 67 13.75 -8.55 14.10
CA PRO A 67 15.06 -7.96 14.33
C PRO A 67 15.81 -8.88 15.26
N GLN A 68 16.96 -9.14 14.92
CA GLN A 68 17.73 -10.07 15.71
C GLN A 68 18.45 -9.38 16.79
#